data_e9b852da761009ee40f88b3045a6e502
#
_entry.id   e9b852da761009ee40f88b3045a6e502
#
_cell.length_a   1.000
_cell.length_b   1.000
_cell.length_c   1.000
_cell.angle_alpha   90.00
_cell.angle_beta   90.00
_cell.angle_gamma   90.00
#
_symmetry.space_group_name_H-M   'P 1'
#
loop_
_entity.id
_entity.type
_entity.pdbx_description
1 polymer ?
#
loop_
_entity_poly.entity_id
_entity_poly.type
_entity_poly.pdbx_seq_one_letter_code
_entity_poly.pdbx_strand_id
1 'polypeptide(L)'
;MQVRRRLAALPLSTALTLTAHAQPAPTIADEAAAARANALRNQQVQQQHDAEQREATVQAPAVRSTVPTDGAYPTLRDEQPCFRVDTFALDVPATLPDAIRENGASTLPLDRFAFAREWLDHYRGQCIGREGVAILAKGIQQAVLSRGYVTTRVLVPEQDIAGGTLSFALVPGVIRDVRFADPVTWASWRSAFPTRPGDVLNLRDLEQGIEQMKRPSSQDADMKIEPTGAPGESDVIVSLKRAKPWTLVASVDNSGSRATGKLQGNLSLGLDNPLGLNDVLSLGANQDLYFADEGLGSHGFNGSYSVPWGYWTGSLFGYTSTYYQQIAGVNQTFVSSGNAQTAGVKLARVLRRSQSDVLGAYLQLSKRFGASFIDDTEIEIQRRNNTIIEAGLTDRHYIGGAQIDGTLAYRQGIGGLGATPDPNPPTPRPTTRPTYRYRMAVLDFNLSAPFAVASQPFRYVTTLHGQYSPDTLFYVDDLTIGSRYTVRGFDGEQMLAGERGFYWRNEVQAPLGQSRQSLYAGVDYGRVFGPSTAFLAGTQLVGAVIGLRGGIASKYGGLSYEFFAGTPLYKPSAMSTSRVTLGFQVMAQL
;
A
#
# COMPACT_ATOMS: atom_id res chain seq x y z
N MET A 1 -81.22 21.08 -29.11
CA MET A 1 -82.30 21.22 -28.11
C MET A 1 -81.64 21.53 -26.76
N GLN A 2 -81.95 22.77 -26.27
CA GLN A 2 -81.48 23.41 -25.06
C GLN A 2 -81.77 22.60 -23.79
N VAL A 3 -80.96 22.66 -22.77
CA VAL A 3 -81.33 23.26 -21.47
C VAL A 3 -80.10 23.61 -20.67
N ARG A 4 -79.91 24.91 -20.39
CA ARG A 4 -79.02 25.48 -19.43
C ARG A 4 -79.55 25.24 -18.00
N ARG A 5 -78.67 24.85 -17.06
CA ARG A 5 -78.86 25.20 -15.63
C ARG A 5 -77.58 25.80 -15.05
N ARG A 6 -77.70 27.07 -14.65
CA ARG A 6 -76.77 27.80 -13.81
C ARG A 6 -76.88 27.29 -12.36
N LEU A 7 -75.76 27.05 -11.72
CA LEU A 7 -75.69 27.00 -10.27
C LEU A 7 -74.59 27.95 -9.82
N ALA A 8 -74.97 28.81 -8.88
CA ALA A 8 -74.19 29.92 -8.33
C ALA A 8 -73.01 29.38 -7.48
N ALA A 9 -71.84 29.98 -7.66
CA ALA A 9 -70.68 29.81 -6.80
C ALA A 9 -70.71 30.82 -5.65
N LEU A 10 -70.67 30.32 -4.44
CA LEU A 10 -70.28 31.11 -3.26
C LEU A 10 -68.77 30.99 -3.06
N PRO A 11 -68.03 32.07 -2.85
CA PRO A 11 -66.63 31.98 -2.48
C PRO A 11 -66.51 31.85 -0.96
N LEU A 12 -66.08 30.70 -0.47
CA LEU A 12 -65.55 30.53 0.88
C LEU A 12 -64.06 30.78 0.83
N SER A 13 -63.65 32.02 1.10
CA SER A 13 -62.26 32.40 1.31
C SER A 13 -61.87 32.04 2.75
N THR A 14 -61.37 30.83 2.98
CA THR A 14 -60.62 30.50 4.18
C THR A 14 -59.14 30.85 3.93
N ALA A 15 -58.70 32.00 4.40
CA ALA A 15 -57.26 32.31 4.51
C ALA A 15 -56.65 31.39 5.55
N LEU A 16 -55.99 30.31 5.10
CA LEU A 16 -55.01 29.60 5.94
C LEU A 16 -53.77 30.47 6.04
N THR A 17 -53.65 31.20 7.16
CA THR A 17 -52.36 31.77 7.57
C THR A 17 -51.44 30.62 7.93
N LEU A 18 -50.59 30.18 6.98
CA LEU A 18 -49.41 29.42 7.30
C LEU A 18 -48.47 30.31 8.12
N THR A 19 -48.52 30.18 9.43
CA THR A 19 -47.44 30.68 10.29
C THR A 19 -46.22 29.81 9.98
N ALA A 20 -45.33 30.31 9.12
CA ALA A 20 -43.99 29.77 9.01
C ALA A 20 -43.32 29.95 10.38
N HIS A 21 -43.24 28.87 11.17
CA HIS A 21 -42.41 28.86 12.37
C HIS A 21 -40.96 28.89 11.83
N ALA A 22 -40.35 30.08 11.95
CA ALA A 22 -38.91 30.21 11.74
C ALA A 22 -38.23 29.26 12.74
N GLN A 23 -37.55 28.23 12.27
CA GLN A 23 -36.75 27.38 13.11
C GLN A 23 -35.69 28.25 13.81
N PRO A 24 -35.48 28.10 15.12
CA PRO A 24 -34.43 28.83 15.79
C PRO A 24 -33.06 28.47 15.18
N ALA A 25 -32.22 29.47 14.95
CA ALA A 25 -30.87 29.26 14.41
C ALA A 25 -30.07 28.33 15.34
N PRO A 26 -29.21 27.43 14.80
CA PRO A 26 -28.39 26.56 15.59
C PRO A 26 -27.50 27.37 16.56
N THR A 27 -27.31 26.86 17.76
CA THR A 27 -26.44 27.50 18.75
C THR A 27 -24.97 27.18 18.46
N ILE A 28 -24.03 27.97 18.99
CA ILE A 28 -22.58 27.68 18.91
C ILE A 28 -22.23 26.27 19.45
N ALA A 29 -23.00 25.80 20.45
CA ALA A 29 -22.83 24.44 20.98
C ALA A 29 -23.26 23.35 19.98
N ASP A 30 -24.34 23.61 19.24
CA ASP A 30 -24.82 22.68 18.19
C ASP A 30 -23.85 22.66 17.01
N GLU A 31 -23.30 23.79 16.60
CA GLU A 31 -22.26 23.88 15.56
C GLU A 31 -20.98 23.14 15.99
N ALA A 32 -20.56 23.24 17.24
CA ALA A 32 -19.41 22.54 17.77
C ALA A 32 -19.63 21.02 17.85
N ALA A 33 -20.86 20.58 18.20
CA ALA A 33 -21.23 19.16 18.21
C ALA A 33 -21.24 18.58 16.78
N ALA A 34 -21.82 19.32 15.83
CA ALA A 34 -21.81 18.96 14.42
C ALA A 34 -20.38 18.86 13.87
N ALA A 35 -19.52 19.83 14.18
CA ALA A 35 -18.12 19.82 13.76
C ALA A 35 -17.36 18.58 14.25
N ARG A 36 -17.55 18.19 15.51
CA ARG A 36 -16.92 16.99 16.08
C ARG A 36 -17.43 15.71 15.42
N ALA A 37 -18.73 15.59 15.25
CA ALA A 37 -19.33 14.43 14.59
C ALA A 37 -18.88 14.29 13.14
N ASN A 38 -18.77 15.40 12.41
CA ASN A 38 -18.26 15.45 11.04
C ASN A 38 -16.80 15.03 10.94
N ALA A 39 -15.98 15.51 11.86
CA ALA A 39 -14.56 15.14 11.89
C ALA A 39 -14.40 13.65 12.21
N LEU A 40 -15.16 13.10 13.16
CA LEU A 40 -15.17 11.67 13.49
C LEU A 40 -15.51 10.81 12.27
N ARG A 41 -16.53 11.20 11.50
CA ARG A 41 -16.94 10.44 10.31
C ARG A 41 -15.86 10.46 9.23
N ASN A 42 -15.30 11.63 8.93
CA ASN A 42 -14.22 11.74 7.96
C ASN A 42 -12.99 10.90 8.35
N GLN A 43 -12.69 10.81 9.64
CA GLN A 43 -11.63 9.95 10.15
C GLN A 43 -11.94 8.46 9.98
N GLN A 44 -13.19 8.03 10.21
CA GLN A 44 -13.59 6.64 9.99
C GLN A 44 -13.41 6.22 8.54
N VAL A 45 -13.84 7.07 7.59
CA VAL A 45 -13.65 6.83 6.16
C VAL A 45 -12.16 6.76 5.80
N GLN A 46 -11.35 7.68 6.34
CA GLN A 46 -9.91 7.67 6.11
C GLN A 46 -9.25 6.40 6.67
N GLN A 47 -9.61 5.98 7.90
CA GLN A 47 -9.10 4.75 8.49
C GLN A 47 -9.45 3.50 7.68
N GLN A 48 -10.66 3.45 7.11
CA GLN A 48 -11.06 2.36 6.23
C GLN A 48 -10.18 2.34 4.97
N HIS A 49 -10.03 3.46 4.28
CA HIS A 49 -9.17 3.55 3.10
C HIS A 49 -7.71 3.21 3.40
N ASP A 50 -7.18 3.70 4.51
CA ASP A 50 -5.80 3.39 4.92
C ASP A 50 -5.64 1.89 5.24
N ALA A 51 -6.66 1.25 5.83
CA ALA A 51 -6.67 -0.18 6.08
C ALA A 51 -6.71 -0.99 4.77
N GLU A 52 -7.59 -0.61 3.83
CA GLU A 52 -7.70 -1.23 2.52
C GLU A 52 -6.39 -1.11 1.72
N GLN A 53 -5.75 0.06 1.73
CA GLN A 53 -4.46 0.29 1.07
C GLN A 53 -3.33 -0.55 1.69
N ARG A 54 -3.29 -0.67 3.02
CA ARG A 54 -2.32 -1.53 3.69
C ARG A 54 -2.52 -3.00 3.31
N GLU A 55 -3.75 -3.48 3.32
CA GLU A 55 -4.06 -4.85 2.94
C GLU A 55 -3.67 -5.13 1.49
N ALA A 56 -4.00 -4.24 0.56
CA ALA A 56 -3.59 -4.35 -0.84
C ALA A 56 -2.06 -4.37 -0.99
N THR A 57 -1.32 -3.59 -0.19
CA THR A 57 0.14 -3.59 -0.19
C THR A 57 0.69 -4.94 0.26
N VAL A 58 0.18 -5.50 1.36
CA VAL A 58 0.64 -6.79 1.90
C VAL A 58 0.35 -7.94 0.93
N GLN A 59 -0.79 -7.89 0.22
CA GLN A 59 -1.23 -8.92 -0.73
C GLN A 59 -0.65 -8.75 -2.14
N ALA A 60 0.09 -7.66 -2.41
CA ALA A 60 0.67 -7.42 -3.73
C ALA A 60 1.56 -8.59 -4.18
N PRO A 61 1.54 -8.95 -5.48
CA PRO A 61 2.35 -10.04 -6.00
C PRO A 61 3.82 -9.88 -5.65
N ALA A 62 4.49 -10.98 -5.36
CA ALA A 62 5.93 -11.02 -5.13
C ALA A 62 6.55 -12.13 -5.97
N VAL A 63 7.47 -11.75 -6.86
CA VAL A 63 8.21 -12.67 -7.72
C VAL A 63 9.64 -12.73 -7.21
N ARG A 64 10.07 -13.91 -6.78
CA ARG A 64 11.41 -14.13 -6.23
C ARG A 64 11.99 -15.43 -6.76
N SER A 65 13.12 -15.36 -7.42
CA SER A 65 13.88 -16.53 -7.85
C SER A 65 15.06 -16.75 -6.90
N THR A 66 15.28 -18.00 -6.53
CA THR A 66 16.41 -18.37 -5.69
C THR A 66 17.69 -18.36 -6.51
N VAL A 67 18.67 -17.59 -6.08
CA VAL A 67 20.04 -17.62 -6.58
C VAL A 67 20.98 -17.98 -5.42
N PRO A 68 22.19 -18.49 -5.69
CA PRO A 68 23.18 -18.69 -4.64
C PRO A 68 23.41 -17.38 -3.87
N THR A 69 23.46 -17.44 -2.57
CA THR A 69 23.82 -16.28 -1.74
C THR A 69 25.32 -16.01 -1.83
N ASP A 70 25.72 -14.74 -1.65
CA ASP A 70 27.12 -14.39 -1.46
C ASP A 70 27.65 -15.18 -0.25
N GLY A 71 28.66 -16.01 -0.49
CA GLY A 71 29.38 -16.70 0.58
C GLY A 71 30.46 -15.81 1.20
N ALA A 72 30.95 -16.20 2.36
CA ALA A 72 32.19 -15.65 2.88
C ALA A 72 33.31 -15.85 1.84
N TYR A 73 34.29 -14.97 1.83
CA TYR A 73 35.48 -15.11 0.99
C TYR A 73 36.13 -16.48 1.25
N PRO A 74 36.23 -17.37 0.24
CA PRO A 74 36.81 -18.70 0.44
C PRO A 74 38.29 -18.57 0.85
N THR A 75 38.69 -19.41 1.81
CA THR A 75 40.10 -19.51 2.21
C THR A 75 40.87 -20.29 1.16
N LEU A 76 41.96 -19.72 0.67
CA LEU A 76 42.88 -20.44 -0.20
C LEU A 76 43.67 -21.48 0.61
N ARG A 77 43.97 -22.61 -0.01
CA ARG A 77 44.79 -23.64 0.60
C ARG A 77 46.26 -23.40 0.28
N ASP A 78 47.13 -23.79 1.19
CA ASP A 78 48.55 -23.83 0.90
C ASP A 78 48.80 -24.92 -0.16
N GLU A 79 49.36 -24.52 -1.28
CA GLU A 79 49.65 -25.42 -2.42
C GLU A 79 51.02 -25.12 -3.04
N GLN A 80 51.57 -26.08 -3.70
CA GLN A 80 52.83 -25.93 -4.45
C GLN A 80 52.72 -26.65 -5.79
N PRO A 81 53.18 -26.02 -6.90
CA PRO A 81 53.69 -24.65 -6.94
C PRO A 81 52.60 -23.60 -6.81
N CYS A 82 52.90 -22.48 -6.16
CA CYS A 82 52.06 -21.28 -6.15
C CYS A 82 52.91 -20.05 -6.52
N PHE A 83 52.23 -19.04 -7.04
CA PHE A 83 52.82 -17.76 -7.45
C PHE A 83 52.16 -16.63 -6.71
N ARG A 84 52.92 -15.64 -6.30
CA ARG A 84 52.38 -14.43 -5.67
C ARG A 84 51.63 -13.61 -6.73
N VAL A 85 50.34 -13.36 -6.52
CA VAL A 85 49.50 -12.56 -7.42
C VAL A 85 49.30 -11.19 -6.84
N ASP A 86 49.88 -10.18 -7.48
CA ASP A 86 49.78 -8.76 -7.07
C ASP A 86 48.72 -8.01 -7.91
N THR A 87 48.29 -8.53 -9.04
CA THR A 87 47.30 -7.91 -9.93
C THR A 87 46.27 -8.93 -10.40
N PHE A 88 45.00 -8.55 -10.27
CA PHE A 88 43.90 -9.30 -10.87
C PHE A 88 43.32 -8.51 -12.05
N ALA A 89 43.08 -9.19 -13.16
CA ALA A 89 42.37 -8.65 -14.32
C ALA A 89 41.06 -9.43 -14.51
N LEU A 90 39.98 -8.71 -14.75
CA LEU A 90 38.69 -9.27 -15.13
C LEU A 90 38.28 -8.58 -16.45
N ASP A 91 38.71 -9.18 -17.55
CA ASP A 91 38.63 -8.61 -18.89
C ASP A 91 37.58 -9.31 -19.74
N VAL A 92 36.97 -8.57 -20.65
CA VAL A 92 36.04 -9.13 -21.63
C VAL A 92 36.83 -9.60 -22.85
N PRO A 93 36.69 -10.85 -23.29
CA PRO A 93 37.41 -11.36 -24.47
C PRO A 93 37.18 -10.52 -25.71
N ALA A 94 38.28 -10.17 -26.42
CA ALA A 94 38.21 -9.36 -27.65
C ALA A 94 37.49 -10.08 -28.81
N THR A 95 37.33 -11.41 -28.70
CA THR A 95 36.61 -12.23 -29.68
C THR A 95 35.10 -12.11 -29.64
N LEU A 96 34.55 -11.51 -28.57
CA LEU A 96 33.10 -11.26 -28.45
C LEU A 96 32.65 -10.08 -29.30
N PRO A 97 31.39 -10.10 -29.78
CA PRO A 97 30.79 -8.92 -30.47
C PRO A 97 30.87 -7.65 -29.62
N ASP A 98 31.03 -6.50 -30.27
CA ASP A 98 31.17 -5.21 -29.58
C ASP A 98 30.03 -4.92 -28.60
N ALA A 99 28.78 -5.19 -28.98
CA ALA A 99 27.62 -5.00 -28.14
C ALA A 99 27.69 -5.80 -26.81
N ILE A 100 28.34 -6.96 -26.80
CA ILE A 100 28.55 -7.74 -25.58
C ILE A 100 29.76 -7.21 -24.82
N ARG A 101 30.85 -6.88 -25.51
CA ARG A 101 32.08 -6.36 -24.90
C ARG A 101 31.85 -5.08 -24.12
N GLU A 102 31.14 -4.14 -24.71
CA GLU A 102 30.82 -2.85 -24.09
C GLU A 102 30.08 -3.00 -22.76
N ASN A 103 29.20 -3.98 -22.66
CA ASN A 103 28.43 -4.27 -21.45
C ASN A 103 29.26 -4.79 -20.25
N GLY A 104 30.45 -5.33 -20.50
CA GLY A 104 31.37 -5.83 -19.47
C GLY A 104 32.58 -4.93 -19.22
N ALA A 105 32.74 -3.84 -19.99
CA ALA A 105 33.90 -2.99 -19.92
C ALA A 105 33.99 -2.20 -18.60
N SER A 106 35.19 -2.16 -18.01
CA SER A 106 35.46 -1.39 -16.78
C SER A 106 35.52 0.12 -17.00
N THR A 107 35.52 0.56 -18.27
CA THR A 107 35.56 1.97 -18.67
C THR A 107 34.17 2.64 -18.75
N LEU A 108 33.10 1.89 -18.46
CA LEU A 108 31.76 2.46 -18.40
C LEU A 108 31.66 3.47 -17.26
N PRO A 109 30.84 4.53 -17.40
CA PRO A 109 30.60 5.51 -16.33
C PRO A 109 30.15 4.86 -15.01
N LEU A 110 29.47 3.71 -15.11
CA LEU A 110 29.08 2.85 -13.99
C LEU A 110 29.46 1.41 -14.37
N ASP A 111 30.64 0.98 -13.93
CA ASP A 111 31.06 -0.40 -14.12
C ASP A 111 30.12 -1.36 -13.38
N ARG A 112 29.34 -2.12 -14.15
CA ARG A 112 28.34 -3.06 -13.62
C ARG A 112 28.97 -4.22 -12.84
N PHE A 113 30.24 -4.52 -13.11
CA PHE A 113 31.00 -5.62 -12.50
C PHE A 113 32.12 -5.13 -11.57
N ALA A 114 32.10 -3.86 -11.16
CA ALA A 114 33.07 -3.31 -10.19
C ALA A 114 33.17 -4.18 -8.91
N PHE A 115 32.03 -4.65 -8.40
CA PHE A 115 31.96 -5.54 -7.24
C PHE A 115 32.75 -6.85 -7.44
N ALA A 116 32.80 -7.36 -8.66
CA ALA A 116 33.52 -8.60 -8.97
C ALA A 116 35.03 -8.34 -9.03
N ARG A 117 35.45 -7.16 -9.49
CA ARG A 117 36.86 -6.72 -9.45
C ARG A 117 37.32 -6.49 -8.03
N GLU A 118 36.51 -5.79 -7.23
CA GLU A 118 36.77 -5.59 -5.79
C GLU A 118 36.85 -6.90 -5.02
N TRP A 119 35.99 -7.89 -5.39
CA TRP A 119 36.02 -9.21 -4.79
C TRP A 119 37.36 -9.93 -5.04
N LEU A 120 37.89 -9.85 -6.25
CA LEU A 120 39.20 -10.41 -6.60
C LEU A 120 40.35 -9.69 -5.87
N ASP A 121 40.30 -8.37 -5.74
CA ASP A 121 41.31 -7.56 -5.06
C ASP A 121 41.52 -7.95 -3.58
N HIS A 122 40.53 -8.60 -2.96
CA HIS A 122 40.67 -9.15 -1.60
C HIS A 122 41.81 -10.18 -1.49
N TYR A 123 42.16 -10.86 -2.57
CA TYR A 123 43.21 -11.89 -2.61
C TYR A 123 44.56 -11.38 -3.11
N ARG A 124 44.69 -10.07 -3.31
CA ARG A 124 45.94 -9.46 -3.75
C ARG A 124 47.09 -9.73 -2.79
N GLY A 125 48.25 -10.14 -3.38
CA GLY A 125 49.46 -10.44 -2.61
C GLY A 125 49.52 -11.87 -2.05
N GLN A 126 48.50 -12.70 -2.27
CA GLN A 126 48.47 -14.09 -1.84
C GLN A 126 49.21 -15.00 -2.83
N CYS A 127 49.71 -16.15 -2.32
CA CYS A 127 50.32 -17.18 -3.15
C CYS A 127 49.21 -18.10 -3.71
N ILE A 128 49.07 -18.16 -5.03
CA ILE A 128 47.98 -18.83 -5.73
C ILE A 128 48.54 -19.85 -6.71
N GLY A 129 48.09 -21.08 -6.60
CA GLY A 129 48.40 -22.14 -7.53
C GLY A 129 47.13 -22.60 -8.26
N ARG A 130 47.18 -23.81 -8.78
CA ARG A 130 46.09 -24.35 -9.60
C ARG A 130 44.76 -24.48 -8.85
N GLU A 131 44.81 -24.98 -7.60
CA GLU A 131 43.60 -25.12 -6.79
C GLU A 131 43.04 -23.74 -6.38
N GLY A 132 43.94 -22.80 -6.02
CA GLY A 132 43.57 -21.43 -5.70
C GLY A 132 42.86 -20.72 -6.86
N VAL A 133 43.38 -20.87 -8.10
CA VAL A 133 42.70 -20.34 -9.30
C VAL A 133 41.29 -20.93 -9.46
N ALA A 134 41.12 -22.23 -9.25
CA ALA A 134 39.81 -22.89 -9.36
C ALA A 134 38.83 -22.42 -8.27
N ILE A 135 39.31 -22.21 -7.02
CA ILE A 135 38.54 -21.68 -5.90
C ILE A 135 38.09 -20.25 -6.23
N LEU A 136 38.99 -19.38 -6.71
CA LEU A 136 38.67 -18.01 -7.09
C LEU A 136 37.70 -17.93 -8.26
N ALA A 137 37.88 -18.76 -9.31
CA ALA A 137 36.97 -18.81 -10.45
C ALA A 137 35.53 -19.17 -10.00
N LYS A 138 35.40 -20.17 -9.13
CA LYS A 138 34.11 -20.55 -8.54
C LYS A 138 33.52 -19.45 -7.65
N GLY A 139 34.34 -18.84 -6.82
CA GLY A 139 33.91 -17.77 -5.90
C GLY A 139 33.39 -16.54 -6.63
N ILE A 140 34.15 -16.04 -7.62
CA ILE A 140 33.74 -14.88 -8.42
C ILE A 140 32.50 -15.19 -9.28
N GLN A 141 32.38 -16.39 -9.84
CA GLN A 141 31.18 -16.83 -10.55
C GLN A 141 29.95 -16.82 -9.60
N GLN A 142 30.12 -17.26 -8.36
CA GLN A 142 29.07 -17.23 -7.35
C GLN A 142 28.70 -15.79 -6.96
N ALA A 143 29.67 -14.89 -6.80
CA ALA A 143 29.44 -13.47 -6.54
C ALA A 143 28.66 -12.80 -7.69
N VAL A 144 28.96 -13.16 -8.95
CA VAL A 144 28.22 -12.68 -10.12
C VAL A 144 26.78 -13.21 -10.13
N LEU A 145 26.58 -14.49 -9.85
CA LEU A 145 25.25 -15.11 -9.80
C LEU A 145 24.39 -14.52 -8.66
N SER A 146 24.96 -14.31 -7.47
CA SER A 146 24.24 -13.76 -6.30
C SER A 146 23.66 -12.38 -6.57
N ARG A 147 24.33 -11.59 -7.43
CA ARG A 147 23.87 -10.26 -7.88
C ARG A 147 22.82 -10.31 -9.00
N GLY A 148 22.41 -11.53 -9.42
CA GLY A 148 21.37 -11.73 -10.43
C GLY A 148 21.87 -11.86 -11.87
N TYR A 149 23.17 -11.83 -12.13
CA TYR A 149 23.73 -11.99 -13.49
C TYR A 149 23.84 -13.47 -13.87
N VAL A 150 22.69 -14.14 -13.99
CA VAL A 150 22.58 -15.61 -14.09
C VAL A 150 23.10 -16.19 -15.41
N THR A 151 23.21 -15.40 -16.46
CA THR A 151 23.75 -15.80 -17.77
C THR A 151 25.20 -15.37 -17.99
N THR A 152 25.72 -14.48 -17.15
CA THR A 152 27.13 -14.05 -17.19
C THR A 152 28.04 -15.16 -16.71
N ARG A 153 29.17 -15.38 -17.41
CA ARG A 153 30.15 -16.41 -17.10
C ARG A 153 31.52 -15.80 -16.85
N VAL A 154 32.23 -16.39 -15.89
CA VAL A 154 33.63 -16.10 -15.61
C VAL A 154 34.43 -17.33 -15.95
N LEU A 155 35.37 -17.20 -16.88
CA LEU A 155 36.21 -18.25 -17.40
C LEU A 155 37.67 -17.98 -17.01
N VAL A 156 38.46 -19.05 -16.94
CA VAL A 156 39.90 -18.95 -16.72
C VAL A 156 40.57 -19.17 -18.09
N PRO A 157 41.16 -18.16 -18.73
CA PRO A 157 41.91 -18.33 -19.95
C PRO A 157 43.22 -19.05 -19.68
N GLU A 158 43.78 -19.66 -20.70
CA GLU A 158 45.13 -20.22 -20.63
C GLU A 158 46.13 -19.09 -20.47
N GLN A 159 46.94 -19.14 -19.40
CA GLN A 159 47.83 -18.03 -19.00
C GLN A 159 49.01 -18.53 -18.15
N ASP A 160 50.08 -17.75 -18.13
CA ASP A 160 51.20 -17.89 -17.20
C ASP A 160 51.05 -16.84 -16.08
N ILE A 161 50.95 -17.31 -14.84
CA ILE A 161 50.79 -16.45 -13.64
C ILE A 161 52.12 -16.15 -12.94
N ALA A 162 53.25 -16.64 -13.45
CA ALA A 162 54.55 -16.38 -12.85
C ALA A 162 54.92 -14.89 -12.84
N GLY A 163 54.33 -14.08 -13.71
CA GLY A 163 54.47 -12.62 -13.76
C GLY A 163 53.69 -11.85 -12.70
N GLY A 164 52.99 -12.53 -11.78
CA GLY A 164 52.23 -11.89 -10.70
C GLY A 164 50.87 -11.31 -11.11
N THR A 165 50.40 -11.60 -12.32
CA THR A 165 49.07 -11.21 -12.81
C THR A 165 48.21 -12.46 -13.05
N LEU A 166 47.01 -12.45 -12.48
CA LEU A 166 46.00 -13.48 -12.73
C LEU A 166 44.80 -12.87 -13.43
N SER A 167 44.49 -13.36 -14.65
CA SER A 167 43.41 -12.85 -15.48
C SER A 167 42.22 -13.82 -15.48
N PHE A 168 41.02 -13.26 -15.43
CA PHE A 168 39.77 -13.95 -15.67
C PHE A 168 39.06 -13.33 -16.88
N ALA A 169 38.38 -14.15 -17.65
CA ALA A 169 37.60 -13.71 -18.79
C ALA A 169 36.14 -13.61 -18.38
N LEU A 170 35.59 -12.38 -18.42
CA LEU A 170 34.19 -12.07 -18.19
C LEU A 170 33.43 -12.16 -19.51
N VAL A 171 32.43 -13.02 -19.58
CA VAL A 171 31.48 -13.09 -20.70
C VAL A 171 30.14 -12.58 -20.22
N PRO A 172 29.82 -11.29 -20.44
CA PRO A 172 28.53 -10.73 -20.05
C PRO A 172 27.39 -11.46 -20.74
N GLY A 173 26.35 -11.79 -19.97
CA GLY A 173 25.12 -12.31 -20.55
C GLY A 173 24.22 -11.16 -20.97
N VAL A 174 23.90 -11.03 -22.26
CA VAL A 174 23.12 -9.94 -22.85
C VAL A 174 21.78 -10.47 -23.34
N ILE A 175 20.73 -9.67 -23.21
CA ILE A 175 19.39 -9.98 -23.73
C ILE A 175 19.43 -9.72 -25.24
N ARG A 176 19.21 -10.76 -26.06
CA ARG A 176 19.02 -10.60 -27.50
C ARG A 176 17.61 -10.11 -27.81
N ASP A 177 16.60 -10.73 -27.24
CA ASP A 177 15.19 -10.38 -27.44
C ASP A 177 14.34 -10.69 -26.21
N VAL A 178 13.24 -9.90 -26.08
CA VAL A 178 12.17 -10.14 -25.10
C VAL A 178 10.88 -10.32 -25.89
N ARG A 179 10.31 -11.50 -25.83
CA ARG A 179 9.11 -11.84 -26.60
C ARG A 179 8.13 -12.69 -25.81
N PHE A 180 6.88 -12.65 -26.22
CA PHE A 180 5.88 -13.58 -25.69
C PHE A 180 6.06 -14.96 -26.33
N ALA A 181 5.76 -16.01 -25.54
CA ALA A 181 5.76 -17.40 -26.02
C ALA A 181 4.71 -17.60 -27.12
N ASP A 182 3.52 -17.04 -26.92
CA ASP A 182 2.43 -17.02 -27.87
C ASP A 182 2.12 -15.57 -28.28
N PRO A 183 1.54 -15.32 -29.46
CA PRO A 183 1.15 -13.98 -29.87
C PRO A 183 0.17 -13.32 -28.89
N VAL A 184 0.55 -12.20 -28.30
CA VAL A 184 -0.25 -11.41 -27.35
C VAL A 184 -0.42 -9.99 -27.92
N THR A 185 -1.68 -9.56 -28.09
CA THR A 185 -2.03 -8.22 -28.60
C THR A 185 -2.57 -7.30 -27.50
N TRP A 186 -2.93 -7.85 -26.36
CA TRP A 186 -3.62 -7.15 -25.26
C TRP A 186 -2.72 -6.79 -24.10
N ALA A 187 -1.41 -7.04 -24.18
CA ALA A 187 -0.44 -6.67 -23.16
C ALA A 187 0.90 -6.26 -23.81
N SER A 188 1.66 -5.47 -23.10
CA SER A 188 2.99 -5.03 -23.52
C SER A 188 4.03 -5.41 -22.47
N TRP A 189 5.08 -6.12 -22.88
CA TRP A 189 6.24 -6.33 -22.01
C TRP A 189 7.03 -5.04 -21.79
N ARG A 190 6.96 -4.09 -22.75
CA ARG A 190 7.73 -2.84 -22.72
C ARG A 190 7.36 -1.90 -21.59
N SER A 191 6.13 -1.92 -21.12
CA SER A 191 5.71 -1.15 -19.93
C SER A 191 6.10 -1.84 -18.62
N ALA A 192 6.23 -3.17 -18.62
CA ALA A 192 6.50 -3.94 -17.43
C ALA A 192 8.01 -4.07 -17.11
N PHE A 193 8.82 -4.41 -18.12
CA PHE A 193 10.24 -4.69 -17.90
C PHE A 193 11.08 -3.41 -17.86
N PRO A 194 11.99 -3.27 -16.88
CA PRO A 194 12.95 -2.17 -16.83
C PRO A 194 14.11 -2.32 -17.82
N THR A 195 14.28 -3.48 -18.42
CA THR A 195 15.37 -3.87 -19.31
C THR A 195 14.91 -4.03 -20.76
N ARG A 196 15.83 -3.95 -21.70
CA ARG A 196 15.59 -3.99 -23.15
C ARG A 196 16.56 -4.97 -23.84
N PRO A 197 16.27 -5.39 -25.09
CA PRO A 197 17.26 -6.04 -25.94
C PRO A 197 18.54 -5.19 -26.04
N GLY A 198 19.70 -5.83 -25.87
CA GLY A 198 21.00 -5.18 -25.78
C GLY A 198 21.51 -4.94 -24.36
N ASP A 199 20.65 -4.97 -23.35
CA ASP A 199 21.06 -4.80 -21.95
C ASP A 199 21.66 -6.10 -21.39
N VAL A 200 22.51 -5.95 -20.35
CA VAL A 200 22.97 -7.10 -19.55
C VAL A 200 21.77 -7.71 -18.84
N LEU A 201 21.63 -9.02 -18.99
CA LEU A 201 20.56 -9.77 -18.34
C LEU A 201 20.80 -9.83 -16.83
N ASN A 202 19.90 -9.20 -16.09
CA ASN A 202 19.83 -9.31 -14.64
C ASN A 202 18.48 -9.90 -14.23
N LEU A 203 18.52 -10.95 -13.44
CA LEU A 203 17.32 -11.66 -12.98
C LEU A 203 16.39 -10.74 -12.17
N ARG A 204 16.93 -9.76 -11.44
CA ARG A 204 16.12 -8.80 -10.64
C ARG A 204 15.30 -7.86 -11.53
N ASP A 205 15.85 -7.48 -12.69
CA ASP A 205 15.12 -6.69 -13.69
C ASP A 205 13.97 -7.52 -14.31
N LEU A 206 14.24 -8.80 -14.56
CA LEU A 206 13.24 -9.72 -15.11
C LEU A 206 12.13 -10.01 -14.09
N GLU A 207 12.47 -10.26 -12.83
CA GLU A 207 11.50 -10.41 -11.74
C GLU A 207 10.61 -9.17 -11.59
N GLN A 208 11.19 -7.98 -11.69
CA GLN A 208 10.43 -6.73 -11.67
C GLN A 208 9.41 -6.70 -12.82
N GLY A 209 9.83 -7.06 -14.02
CA GLY A 209 8.94 -7.10 -15.18
C GLY A 209 7.79 -8.09 -15.01
N ILE A 210 8.07 -9.31 -14.55
CA ILE A 210 7.05 -10.33 -14.29
C ILE A 210 6.10 -9.88 -13.17
N GLU A 211 6.60 -9.26 -12.10
CA GLU A 211 5.77 -8.74 -11.01
C GLU A 211 4.82 -7.64 -11.51
N GLN A 212 5.31 -6.72 -12.37
CA GLN A 212 4.45 -5.71 -12.99
C GLN A 212 3.38 -6.33 -13.90
N MET A 213 3.68 -7.43 -14.59
CA MET A 213 2.69 -8.15 -15.39
C MET A 213 1.67 -8.91 -14.56
N LYS A 214 2.02 -9.31 -13.35
CA LYS A 214 1.12 -9.99 -12.39
C LYS A 214 0.29 -9.01 -11.54
N ARG A 215 0.50 -7.71 -11.64
CA ARG A 215 -0.31 -6.71 -10.91
C ARG A 215 -1.80 -6.78 -11.25
N PRO A 216 -2.22 -6.87 -12.53
CA PRO A 216 -3.60 -7.17 -12.85
C PRO A 216 -3.96 -8.58 -12.35
N SER A 217 -4.98 -8.70 -11.51
CA SER A 217 -5.31 -9.96 -10.82
C SER A 217 -5.71 -11.10 -11.76
N SER A 218 -6.18 -10.75 -12.96
CA SER A 218 -6.54 -11.69 -14.01
C SER A 218 -5.35 -12.23 -14.81
N GLN A 219 -4.15 -11.69 -14.59
CA GLN A 219 -2.95 -12.07 -15.34
C GLN A 219 -2.05 -12.98 -14.51
N ASP A 220 -1.60 -14.05 -15.13
CA ASP A 220 -0.50 -14.87 -14.63
C ASP A 220 0.62 -14.87 -15.65
N ALA A 221 1.82 -14.46 -15.21
CA ALA A 221 3.00 -14.33 -16.05
C ALA A 221 4.13 -15.19 -15.51
N ASP A 222 4.84 -15.86 -16.41
CA ASP A 222 6.06 -16.60 -16.11
C ASP A 222 7.08 -16.30 -17.19
N MET A 223 8.36 -16.58 -16.91
CA MET A 223 9.44 -16.34 -17.84
C MET A 223 10.40 -17.51 -17.95
N LYS A 224 11.00 -17.63 -19.11
CA LYS A 224 12.06 -18.59 -19.42
C LYS A 224 13.21 -17.87 -20.09
N ILE A 225 14.42 -18.15 -19.64
CA ILE A 225 15.64 -17.64 -20.26
C ILE A 225 16.18 -18.76 -21.15
N GLU A 226 16.25 -18.52 -22.44
CA GLU A 226 16.74 -19.49 -23.42
C GLU A 226 18.05 -18.99 -24.05
N PRO A 227 19.15 -19.76 -23.92
CA PRO A 227 20.39 -19.38 -24.59
C PRO A 227 20.20 -19.45 -26.11
N THR A 228 20.82 -18.51 -26.80
CA THR A 228 20.94 -18.57 -28.26
C THR A 228 22.15 -19.42 -28.67
N GLY A 229 22.38 -19.61 -29.96
CA GLY A 229 23.61 -20.25 -30.45
C GLY A 229 24.87 -19.39 -30.32
N ALA A 230 24.72 -18.08 -30.00
CA ALA A 230 25.84 -17.16 -29.88
C ALA A 230 26.30 -17.03 -28.41
N PRO A 231 27.62 -16.95 -28.15
CA PRO A 231 28.15 -16.78 -26.80
C PRO A 231 27.68 -15.45 -26.19
N GLY A 232 27.24 -15.52 -24.93
CA GLY A 232 26.80 -14.33 -24.16
C GLY A 232 25.40 -13.82 -24.50
N GLU A 233 24.64 -14.44 -25.40
CA GLU A 233 23.30 -14.01 -25.75
C GLU A 233 22.22 -14.96 -25.22
N SER A 234 21.10 -14.38 -24.79
CA SER A 234 19.91 -15.12 -24.35
C SER A 234 18.63 -14.40 -24.75
N ASP A 235 17.60 -15.17 -25.08
CA ASP A 235 16.23 -14.68 -25.24
C ASP A 235 15.46 -14.79 -23.92
N VAL A 236 14.62 -13.81 -23.65
CA VAL A 236 13.65 -13.83 -22.55
C VAL A 236 12.26 -14.12 -23.13
N ILE A 237 11.73 -15.29 -22.84
CA ILE A 237 10.44 -15.74 -23.34
C ILE A 237 9.43 -15.63 -22.21
N VAL A 238 8.42 -14.79 -22.40
CA VAL A 238 7.37 -14.52 -21.42
C VAL A 238 6.12 -15.31 -21.78
N SER A 239 5.71 -16.21 -20.91
CA SER A 239 4.42 -16.88 -20.97
C SER A 239 3.39 -16.06 -20.20
N LEU A 240 2.33 -15.63 -20.88
CA LEU A 240 1.31 -14.79 -20.28
C LEU A 240 -0.07 -15.42 -20.48
N LYS A 241 -0.75 -15.66 -19.36
CA LYS A 241 -2.13 -16.16 -19.35
C LYS A 241 -3.04 -15.07 -18.80
N ARG A 242 -4.25 -15.00 -19.32
CA ARG A 242 -5.28 -14.05 -18.87
C ARG A 242 -6.57 -14.81 -18.56
N ALA A 243 -7.07 -14.60 -17.35
CA ALA A 243 -8.43 -14.96 -16.97
C ALA A 243 -9.41 -13.84 -17.37
N LYS A 244 -10.57 -13.78 -16.75
CA LYS A 244 -11.55 -12.72 -16.93
C LYS A 244 -10.94 -11.35 -16.55
N PRO A 245 -10.93 -10.35 -17.47
CA PRO A 245 -10.22 -9.09 -17.26
C PRO A 245 -10.96 -8.06 -16.40
N TRP A 246 -11.99 -8.48 -15.73
CA TRP A 246 -12.75 -7.66 -14.79
C TRP A 246 -13.13 -8.47 -13.57
N THR A 247 -13.25 -7.80 -12.47
CA THR A 247 -13.64 -8.36 -11.18
C THR A 247 -14.71 -7.47 -10.59
N LEU A 248 -15.85 -8.03 -10.21
CA LEU A 248 -16.88 -7.34 -9.46
C LEU A 248 -16.89 -7.88 -8.05
N VAL A 249 -16.75 -6.98 -7.07
CA VAL A 249 -16.80 -7.31 -5.65
C VAL A 249 -17.97 -6.58 -5.02
N ALA A 250 -18.84 -7.32 -4.35
CA ALA A 250 -19.90 -6.78 -3.52
C ALA A 250 -19.66 -7.20 -2.07
N SER A 251 -19.74 -6.28 -1.13
CA SER A 251 -19.61 -6.60 0.29
C SER A 251 -20.67 -5.92 1.14
N VAL A 252 -20.98 -6.56 2.27
CA VAL A 252 -21.82 -6.02 3.33
C VAL A 252 -21.09 -6.21 4.65
N ASP A 253 -21.07 -5.16 5.46
CA ASP A 253 -20.45 -5.16 6.77
C ASP A 253 -21.18 -4.24 7.75
N ASN A 254 -20.83 -4.31 9.04
CA ASN A 254 -21.37 -3.44 10.07
C ASN A 254 -20.35 -2.42 10.61
N SER A 255 -19.53 -1.85 9.73
CA SER A 255 -18.48 -0.88 10.09
C SER A 255 -18.98 0.55 10.31
N GLY A 256 -20.18 0.86 9.89
CA GLY A 256 -20.77 2.17 10.06
C GLY A 256 -21.05 2.56 11.51
N SER A 257 -21.37 3.84 11.74
CA SER A 257 -21.81 4.34 13.04
C SER A 257 -23.34 4.26 13.20
N ARG A 258 -23.83 4.36 14.42
CA ARG A 258 -25.29 4.46 14.67
C ARG A 258 -25.89 5.72 14.08
N ALA A 259 -25.10 6.80 14.05
CA ALA A 259 -25.54 8.11 13.56
C ALA A 259 -25.65 8.18 12.03
N THR A 260 -24.93 7.37 11.28
CA THR A 260 -24.85 7.44 9.81
C THR A 260 -25.19 6.12 9.11
N GLY A 261 -25.81 5.18 9.80
CA GLY A 261 -26.12 3.85 9.30
C GLY A 261 -25.05 2.83 9.62
N LYS A 262 -25.41 1.81 10.43
CA LYS A 262 -24.46 0.79 10.92
C LYS A 262 -24.07 -0.21 9.84
N LEU A 263 -25.01 -0.62 9.00
CA LEU A 263 -24.78 -1.54 7.90
C LEU A 263 -24.29 -0.75 6.67
N GLN A 264 -23.16 -1.18 6.12
CA GLN A 264 -22.56 -0.61 4.93
C GLN A 264 -22.54 -1.64 3.80
N GLY A 265 -22.94 -1.22 2.62
CA GLY A 265 -22.80 -1.96 1.38
C GLY A 265 -21.72 -1.34 0.51
N ASN A 266 -20.86 -2.16 -0.07
CA ASN A 266 -19.83 -1.70 -0.99
C ASN A 266 -19.91 -2.49 -2.29
N LEU A 267 -19.72 -1.82 -3.42
CA LEU A 267 -19.62 -2.42 -4.74
C LEU A 267 -18.34 -1.89 -5.41
N SER A 268 -17.49 -2.77 -5.89
CA SER A 268 -16.24 -2.40 -6.55
C SER A 268 -16.08 -3.16 -7.86
N LEU A 269 -15.71 -2.44 -8.91
CA LEU A 269 -15.39 -2.94 -10.25
C LEU A 269 -13.89 -2.74 -10.50
N GLY A 270 -13.16 -3.83 -10.64
CA GLY A 270 -11.78 -3.85 -11.12
C GLY A 270 -11.74 -4.14 -12.62
N LEU A 271 -10.96 -3.37 -13.36
CA LEU A 271 -10.64 -3.61 -14.76
C LEU A 271 -9.14 -3.81 -14.92
N ASP A 272 -8.77 -4.99 -15.33
CA ASP A 272 -7.39 -5.42 -15.47
C ASP A 272 -6.88 -5.18 -16.88
N ASN A 273 -5.82 -4.38 -16.97
CA ASN A 273 -5.11 -4.08 -18.20
C ASN A 273 -6.00 -3.49 -19.31
N PRO A 274 -6.82 -2.45 -19.02
CA PRO A 274 -7.72 -1.86 -20.00
C PRO A 274 -7.02 -1.22 -21.20
N LEU A 275 -5.82 -0.67 -21.02
CA LEU A 275 -5.04 -0.03 -22.09
C LEU A 275 -3.91 -0.91 -22.64
N GLY A 276 -3.74 -2.14 -22.16
CA GLY A 276 -2.67 -3.03 -22.59
C GLY A 276 -1.28 -2.69 -22.02
N LEU A 277 -1.22 -1.83 -21.01
CA LEU A 277 0.01 -1.34 -20.38
C LEU A 277 0.33 -2.01 -19.04
N ASN A 278 -0.32 -3.13 -18.73
CA ASN A 278 -0.34 -3.79 -17.42
C ASN A 278 -0.92 -2.87 -16.33
N ASP A 279 -1.82 -2.03 -16.73
CA ASP A 279 -2.51 -1.03 -15.94
C ASP A 279 -3.72 -1.63 -15.21
N VAL A 280 -4.13 -0.98 -14.13
CA VAL A 280 -5.29 -1.40 -13.33
C VAL A 280 -6.17 -0.19 -13.08
N LEU A 281 -7.46 -0.32 -13.39
CA LEU A 281 -8.50 0.64 -13.03
C LEU A 281 -9.43 -0.01 -12.00
N SER A 282 -9.67 0.69 -10.91
CA SER A 282 -10.64 0.30 -9.88
C SER A 282 -11.65 1.42 -9.66
N LEU A 283 -12.93 1.07 -9.64
CA LEU A 283 -14.04 1.98 -9.36
C LEU A 283 -14.88 1.37 -8.25
N GLY A 284 -15.27 2.17 -7.26
CA GLY A 284 -16.07 1.69 -6.15
C GLY A 284 -17.17 2.66 -5.75
N ALA A 285 -18.22 2.13 -5.16
CA ALA A 285 -19.28 2.86 -4.53
C ALA A 285 -19.62 2.21 -3.19
N ASN A 286 -19.87 3.02 -2.19
CA ASN A 286 -20.32 2.57 -0.89
C ASN A 286 -21.57 3.34 -0.47
N GLN A 287 -22.45 2.66 0.27
CA GLN A 287 -23.67 3.26 0.80
C GLN A 287 -24.09 2.53 2.07
N ASP A 288 -24.70 3.28 2.99
CA ASP A 288 -25.42 2.64 4.08
C ASP A 288 -26.65 1.89 3.55
N LEU A 289 -27.03 0.82 4.25
CA LEU A 289 -28.12 -0.06 3.82
C LEU A 289 -29.45 0.22 4.53
N TYR A 290 -29.55 1.34 5.22
CA TYR A 290 -30.82 1.71 5.89
C TYR A 290 -31.83 2.36 4.95
N PHE A 291 -31.43 2.99 3.87
CA PHE A 291 -32.22 3.56 2.75
C PHE A 291 -33.48 4.38 3.08
N ALA A 292 -33.90 4.42 4.33
CA ALA A 292 -35.27 4.77 4.71
C ALA A 292 -35.41 6.14 5.40
N ASP A 293 -34.30 6.83 5.67
CA ASP A 293 -34.35 8.09 6.42
C ASP A 293 -33.54 9.18 5.69
N GLU A 294 -34.23 10.23 5.26
CA GLU A 294 -33.59 11.37 4.57
C GLU A 294 -32.64 12.15 5.48
N GLY A 295 -32.74 11.99 6.80
CA GLY A 295 -31.89 12.65 7.80
C GLY A 295 -30.68 11.83 8.27
N LEU A 296 -30.54 10.57 7.82
CA LEU A 296 -29.48 9.66 8.21
C LEU A 296 -28.88 8.98 6.98
N GLY A 297 -27.61 8.70 7.01
CA GLY A 297 -27.00 7.89 5.98
C GLY A 297 -25.56 8.28 5.63
N SER A 298 -24.95 7.48 4.79
CA SER A 298 -23.64 7.78 4.20
C SER A 298 -23.49 7.11 2.86
N HIS A 299 -22.88 7.81 1.91
CA HIS A 299 -22.52 7.24 0.62
C HIS A 299 -21.19 7.84 0.13
N GLY A 300 -20.57 7.15 -0.79
CA GLY A 300 -19.31 7.60 -1.36
C GLY A 300 -18.95 6.87 -2.64
N PHE A 301 -18.00 7.45 -3.36
CA PHE A 301 -17.43 6.86 -4.56
C PHE A 301 -15.92 6.93 -4.46
N ASN A 302 -15.25 5.94 -4.98
CA ASN A 302 -13.79 5.93 -5.10
C ASN A 302 -13.37 5.42 -6.46
N GLY A 303 -12.21 5.88 -6.90
CA GLY A 303 -11.61 5.43 -8.14
C GLY A 303 -10.10 5.53 -8.07
N SER A 304 -9.43 4.57 -8.69
CA SER A 304 -7.97 4.61 -8.84
C SER A 304 -7.57 4.00 -10.17
N TYR A 305 -6.54 4.58 -10.75
CA TYR A 305 -5.89 4.07 -11.95
C TYR A 305 -4.39 4.03 -11.72
N SER A 306 -3.74 2.93 -12.08
CA SER A 306 -2.30 2.79 -11.93
C SER A 306 -1.66 2.10 -13.13
N VAL A 307 -0.52 2.61 -13.57
CA VAL A 307 0.24 2.12 -14.71
C VAL A 307 1.72 1.94 -14.35
N PRO A 308 2.32 0.77 -14.64
CA PRO A 308 3.74 0.53 -14.44
C PRO A 308 4.58 1.00 -15.63
N TRP A 309 5.84 1.36 -15.32
CA TRP A 309 6.88 1.60 -16.30
C TRP A 309 8.22 1.12 -15.75
N GLY A 310 8.51 -0.17 -15.93
CA GLY A 310 9.70 -0.82 -15.37
C GLY A 310 9.73 -0.72 -13.85
N TYR A 311 10.67 0.03 -13.30
CA TYR A 311 10.78 0.28 -11.86
C TYR A 311 9.83 1.37 -11.35
N TRP A 312 9.19 2.13 -12.22
CA TRP A 312 8.25 3.17 -11.87
C TRP A 312 6.81 2.68 -11.86
N THR A 313 5.99 3.30 -11.04
CA THR A 313 4.53 3.15 -11.06
C THR A 313 3.89 4.50 -10.86
N GLY A 314 3.09 4.94 -11.82
CA GLY A 314 2.25 6.11 -11.72
C GLY A 314 0.85 5.70 -11.26
N SER A 315 0.24 6.49 -10.36
CA SER A 315 -1.12 6.25 -9.90
C SER A 315 -1.89 7.57 -9.78
N LEU A 316 -3.16 7.51 -10.17
CA LEU A 316 -4.18 8.53 -9.91
C LEU A 316 -5.20 7.93 -8.97
N PHE A 317 -5.70 8.71 -8.02
CA PHE A 317 -6.76 8.24 -7.14
C PHE A 317 -7.68 9.39 -6.74
N GLY A 318 -8.91 9.03 -6.40
CA GLY A 318 -9.87 9.96 -5.86
C GLY A 318 -10.96 9.23 -5.10
N TYR A 319 -11.50 9.87 -4.09
CA TYR A 319 -12.66 9.39 -3.37
C TYR A 319 -13.53 10.55 -2.88
N THR A 320 -14.81 10.27 -2.75
CA THR A 320 -15.80 11.17 -2.19
C THR A 320 -16.52 10.47 -1.05
N SER A 321 -16.92 11.21 -0.06
CA SER A 321 -17.82 10.73 0.98
C SER A 321 -18.81 11.81 1.36
N THR A 322 -20.08 11.44 1.50
CA THR A 322 -21.16 12.28 1.98
C THR A 322 -21.83 11.55 3.13
N TYR A 323 -22.23 12.27 4.14
CA TYR A 323 -22.97 11.71 5.26
C TYR A 323 -24.05 12.69 5.73
N TYR A 324 -25.08 12.12 6.32
CA TYR A 324 -26.18 12.80 7.00
C TYR A 324 -26.36 12.15 8.37
N GLN A 325 -26.49 12.95 9.42
CA GLN A 325 -26.73 12.48 10.76
C GLN A 325 -27.63 13.44 11.53
N GLN A 326 -28.50 12.89 12.37
CA GLN A 326 -29.33 13.69 13.25
C GLN A 326 -28.57 14.03 14.53
N ILE A 327 -28.59 15.28 14.92
CA ILE A 327 -28.01 15.78 16.16
C ILE A 327 -29.12 16.33 17.02
N ALA A 328 -29.26 15.80 18.24
CA ALA A 328 -30.15 16.36 19.23
C ALA A 328 -29.58 17.69 19.77
N GLY A 329 -30.16 18.80 19.36
CA GLY A 329 -29.88 20.09 19.92
C GLY A 329 -30.69 20.33 21.20
N VAL A 330 -30.53 21.50 21.79
CA VAL A 330 -31.17 21.84 23.08
C VAL A 330 -32.70 21.85 22.98
N ASN A 331 -33.26 22.34 21.86
CA ASN A 331 -34.71 22.49 21.68
C ASN A 331 -35.27 21.77 20.44
N GLN A 332 -34.40 21.21 19.58
CA GLN A 332 -34.80 20.55 18.34
C GLN A 332 -33.69 19.59 17.85
N THR A 333 -34.05 18.72 16.91
CA THR A 333 -33.09 17.89 16.20
C THR A 333 -32.69 18.55 14.89
N PHE A 334 -31.39 18.62 14.62
CA PHE A 334 -30.82 19.13 13.37
C PHE A 334 -30.30 18.01 12.52
N VAL A 335 -30.36 18.18 11.21
CA VAL A 335 -29.62 17.34 10.28
C VAL A 335 -28.23 17.97 10.06
N SER A 336 -27.20 17.30 10.54
CA SER A 336 -25.83 17.67 10.21
C SER A 336 -25.35 16.80 9.04
N SER A 337 -24.88 17.46 8.00
CA SER A 337 -24.34 16.77 6.84
C SER A 337 -22.95 17.31 6.47
N GLY A 338 -22.24 16.55 5.66
CA GLY A 338 -20.97 16.99 5.13
C GLY A 338 -20.54 16.16 3.94
N ASN A 339 -19.75 16.81 3.11
CA ASN A 339 -19.04 16.14 2.02
C ASN A 339 -17.54 16.30 2.18
N ALA A 340 -16.81 15.28 1.77
CA ALA A 340 -15.36 15.30 1.68
C ALA A 340 -14.95 14.69 0.36
N GLN A 341 -13.97 15.30 -0.30
CA GLN A 341 -13.43 14.85 -1.56
C GLN A 341 -11.92 14.88 -1.48
N THR A 342 -11.27 13.82 -1.96
CA THR A 342 -9.81 13.77 -2.08
C THR A 342 -9.48 13.30 -3.47
N ALA A 343 -8.52 13.97 -4.10
CA ALA A 343 -7.92 13.54 -5.36
C ALA A 343 -6.41 13.68 -5.27
N GLY A 344 -5.67 12.77 -5.89
CA GLY A 344 -4.22 12.81 -5.83
C GLY A 344 -3.52 12.03 -6.93
N VAL A 345 -2.24 12.31 -7.03
CA VAL A 345 -1.30 11.62 -7.90
C VAL A 345 -0.15 11.08 -7.06
N LYS A 346 0.29 9.87 -7.37
CA LYS A 346 1.43 9.22 -6.71
C LYS A 346 2.38 8.67 -7.77
N LEU A 347 3.65 8.95 -7.60
CA LEU A 347 4.73 8.38 -8.39
C LEU A 347 5.61 7.56 -7.45
N ALA A 348 5.70 6.27 -7.69
CA ALA A 348 6.53 5.35 -6.92
C ALA A 348 7.65 4.77 -7.78
N ARG A 349 8.78 4.46 -7.16
CA ARG A 349 9.92 3.79 -7.80
C ARG A 349 10.52 2.74 -6.89
N VAL A 350 10.78 1.56 -7.43
CA VAL A 350 11.65 0.58 -6.79
C VAL A 350 13.10 1.07 -6.95
N LEU A 351 13.79 1.29 -5.83
CA LEU A 351 15.17 1.77 -5.78
C LEU A 351 16.17 0.63 -5.79
N ARG A 352 15.86 -0.43 -5.06
CA ARG A 352 16.68 -1.63 -4.96
C ARG A 352 15.79 -2.86 -4.85
N ARG A 353 16.19 -3.91 -5.55
CA ARG A 353 15.57 -5.23 -5.46
C ARG A 353 16.63 -6.28 -5.26
N SER A 354 16.48 -7.11 -4.26
CA SER A 354 17.30 -8.29 -4.00
C SER A 354 16.42 -9.54 -3.88
N GLN A 355 17.02 -10.65 -3.52
CA GLN A 355 16.28 -11.88 -3.25
C GLN A 355 15.39 -11.76 -1.99
N SER A 356 15.81 -10.99 -1.01
CA SER A 356 15.19 -10.88 0.30
C SER A 356 14.46 -9.55 0.54
N ASP A 357 14.73 -8.52 -0.26
CA ASP A 357 14.15 -7.20 -0.03
C ASP A 357 13.79 -6.46 -1.32
N VAL A 358 12.79 -5.59 -1.22
CA VAL A 358 12.40 -4.64 -2.26
C VAL A 358 12.23 -3.28 -1.59
N LEU A 359 13.24 -2.42 -1.76
CA LEU A 359 13.23 -1.04 -1.27
C LEU A 359 12.67 -0.12 -2.33
N GLY A 360 11.72 0.71 -1.98
CA GLY A 360 11.10 1.70 -2.85
C GLY A 360 11.02 3.09 -2.22
N ALA A 361 10.69 4.07 -3.05
CA ALA A 361 10.35 5.42 -2.61
C ALA A 361 9.15 5.93 -3.42
N TYR A 362 8.41 6.88 -2.86
CA TYR A 362 7.33 7.54 -3.57
C TYR A 362 7.22 9.01 -3.22
N LEU A 363 6.60 9.74 -4.15
CA LEU A 363 6.13 11.11 -3.96
C LEU A 363 4.63 11.14 -4.29
N GLN A 364 3.84 11.78 -3.44
CA GLN A 364 2.41 11.93 -3.60
C GLN A 364 2.00 13.39 -3.41
N LEU A 365 1.14 13.86 -4.28
CA LEU A 365 0.48 15.15 -4.16
C LEU A 365 -1.03 14.91 -4.10
N SER A 366 -1.71 15.49 -3.11
CA SER A 366 -3.15 15.34 -2.96
C SER A 366 -3.85 16.65 -2.65
N LYS A 367 -5.08 16.77 -3.13
CA LYS A 367 -6.03 17.83 -2.83
C LYS A 367 -7.16 17.26 -2.00
N ARG A 368 -7.52 17.96 -0.93
CA ARG A 368 -8.67 17.63 -0.08
C ARG A 368 -9.62 18.80 -0.03
N PHE A 369 -10.88 18.54 -0.37
CA PHE A 369 -11.99 19.45 -0.23
C PHE A 369 -12.95 18.92 0.83
N GLY A 370 -13.63 19.82 1.51
CA GLY A 370 -14.68 19.45 2.46
C GLY A 370 -15.56 20.63 2.79
N ALA A 371 -16.84 20.35 2.94
CA ALA A 371 -17.84 21.30 3.42
C ALA A 371 -18.73 20.59 4.44
N SER A 372 -19.26 21.35 5.40
CA SER A 372 -20.16 20.87 6.43
C SER A 372 -21.40 21.77 6.49
N PHE A 373 -22.55 21.18 6.79
CA PHE A 373 -23.84 21.84 6.77
C PHE A 373 -24.64 21.51 8.03
N ILE A 374 -25.52 22.42 8.42
CA ILE A 374 -26.60 22.19 9.37
C ILE A 374 -27.90 22.64 8.68
N ASP A 375 -28.88 21.72 8.57
CA ASP A 375 -30.14 21.93 7.87
C ASP A 375 -29.93 22.64 6.52
N ASP A 376 -29.02 22.10 5.67
CA ASP A 376 -28.62 22.62 4.36
C ASP A 376 -27.87 23.96 4.34
N THR A 377 -27.64 24.59 5.50
CA THR A 377 -26.85 25.81 5.61
C THR A 377 -25.37 25.45 5.80
N GLU A 378 -24.52 25.94 4.90
CA GLU A 378 -23.07 25.67 4.98
C GLU A 378 -22.43 26.41 6.17
N ILE A 379 -21.58 25.69 6.91
CA ILE A 379 -20.73 26.22 7.96
C ILE A 379 -19.40 26.65 7.31
N GLU A 380 -19.34 27.89 6.83
CA GLU A 380 -18.20 28.37 6.02
C GLU A 380 -16.85 28.23 6.72
N ILE A 381 -16.77 28.36 8.03
CA ILE A 381 -15.53 28.19 8.81
C ILE A 381 -14.97 26.76 8.77
N GLN A 382 -15.80 25.79 8.38
CA GLN A 382 -15.41 24.39 8.22
C GLN A 382 -15.08 24.01 6.77
N ARG A 383 -15.24 24.95 5.83
CA ARG A 383 -14.86 24.73 4.44
C ARG A 383 -13.35 24.51 4.32
N ARG A 384 -12.96 23.47 3.62
CA ARG A 384 -11.56 23.08 3.44
C ARG A 384 -11.20 22.94 1.98
N ASN A 385 -10.01 23.41 1.65
CA ASN A 385 -9.37 23.20 0.36
C ASN A 385 -7.86 23.12 0.60
N ASN A 386 -7.38 21.92 0.96
CA ASN A 386 -6.01 21.70 1.38
C ASN A 386 -5.19 21.02 0.28
N THR A 387 -3.95 21.41 0.15
CA THR A 387 -2.95 20.73 -0.68
C THR A 387 -1.91 20.07 0.23
N ILE A 388 -1.64 18.79 0.00
CA ILE A 388 -0.76 17.98 0.83
C ILE A 388 0.27 17.31 -0.08
N ILE A 389 1.54 17.41 0.31
CA ILE A 389 2.64 16.66 -0.28
C ILE A 389 3.11 15.60 0.70
N GLU A 390 3.43 14.42 0.18
CA GLU A 390 3.96 13.31 0.97
C GLU A 390 5.09 12.64 0.22
N ALA A 391 6.21 12.40 0.90
CA ALA A 391 7.34 11.63 0.41
C ALA A 391 7.62 10.48 1.36
N GLY A 392 7.77 9.27 0.83
CA GLY A 392 7.96 8.08 1.67
C GLY A 392 8.92 7.07 1.09
N LEU A 393 9.47 6.27 2.00
CA LEU A 393 10.24 5.07 1.72
C LEU A 393 9.40 3.86 2.06
N THR A 394 9.47 2.84 1.22
CA THR A 394 8.79 1.54 1.43
C THR A 394 9.81 0.43 1.39
N ASP A 395 9.69 -0.53 2.27
CA ASP A 395 10.53 -1.74 2.26
C ASP A 395 9.66 -2.97 2.45
N ARG A 396 9.83 -3.96 1.58
CA ARG A 396 9.30 -5.30 1.74
C ARG A 396 10.46 -6.24 1.95
N HIS A 397 10.52 -6.83 3.14
CA HIS A 397 11.60 -7.74 3.52
C HIS A 397 11.08 -9.14 3.84
N TYR A 398 11.84 -10.15 3.44
CA TYR A 398 11.51 -11.55 3.65
C TYR A 398 12.57 -12.24 4.50
N ILE A 399 12.14 -12.88 5.58
CA ILE A 399 13.02 -13.66 6.46
C ILE A 399 12.43 -15.08 6.56
N GLY A 400 13.03 -16.03 5.83
CA GLY A 400 12.44 -17.35 5.70
C GLY A 400 11.02 -17.29 5.12
N GLY A 401 10.04 -17.76 5.88
CA GLY A 401 8.62 -17.68 5.52
C GLY A 401 7.90 -16.41 5.99
N ALA A 402 8.58 -15.55 6.75
CA ALA A 402 8.00 -14.30 7.22
C ALA A 402 8.15 -13.18 6.18
N GLN A 403 7.15 -12.31 6.13
CA GLN A 403 7.13 -11.08 5.33
C GLN A 403 6.96 -9.89 6.24
N ILE A 404 7.77 -8.87 6.02
CA ILE A 404 7.72 -7.56 6.67
C ILE A 404 7.46 -6.53 5.60
N ASP A 405 6.47 -5.66 5.80
CA ASP A 405 6.22 -4.49 4.96
C ASP A 405 6.30 -3.25 5.84
N GLY A 406 7.20 -2.33 5.49
CA GLY A 406 7.43 -1.07 6.18
C GLY A 406 7.20 0.13 5.27
N THR A 407 6.63 1.21 5.82
CA THR A 407 6.56 2.51 5.16
C THR A 407 6.91 3.59 6.18
N LEU A 408 7.85 4.44 5.81
CA LEU A 408 8.17 5.66 6.56
C LEU A 408 7.94 6.85 5.64
N ALA A 409 7.05 7.76 6.03
CA ALA A 409 6.66 8.89 5.20
C ALA A 409 6.77 10.22 5.96
N TYR A 410 7.07 11.27 5.23
CA TYR A 410 6.93 12.64 5.66
C TYR A 410 5.81 13.29 4.86
N ARG A 411 4.82 13.85 5.58
CA ARG A 411 3.64 14.50 5.03
C ARG A 411 3.62 15.96 5.46
N GLN A 412 3.30 16.86 4.55
CA GLN A 412 3.23 18.28 4.83
C GLN A 412 2.05 18.92 4.10
N GLY A 413 1.28 19.74 4.83
CA GLY A 413 0.34 20.66 4.23
C GLY A 413 1.07 21.86 3.61
N ILE A 414 0.79 22.15 2.35
CA ILE A 414 1.45 23.24 1.60
C ILE A 414 0.44 24.26 1.08
N GLY A 415 0.90 25.51 0.87
CA GLY A 415 0.17 26.53 0.12
C GLY A 415 0.43 26.33 -1.37
N GLY A 416 -0.58 26.19 -2.15
CA GLY A 416 -0.47 26.02 -3.60
C GLY A 416 -1.71 25.39 -4.18
N LEU A 417 -1.84 25.40 -5.50
CA LEU A 417 -3.01 24.87 -6.21
C LEU A 417 -4.35 25.39 -5.64
N GLY A 418 -4.42 26.67 -5.26
CA GLY A 418 -5.62 27.27 -4.68
C GLY A 418 -5.96 26.79 -3.27
N ALA A 419 -4.98 26.29 -2.49
CA ALA A 419 -5.23 25.90 -1.11
C ALA A 419 -5.70 27.09 -0.27
N THR A 420 -6.70 26.85 0.59
CA THR A 420 -7.21 27.85 1.54
C THR A 420 -6.05 28.43 2.37
N PRO A 421 -6.00 29.76 2.55
CA PRO A 421 -5.04 30.37 3.48
C PRO A 421 -5.16 29.74 4.87
N ASP A 422 -4.03 29.58 5.53
CA ASP A 422 -4.02 29.04 6.89
C ASP A 422 -4.66 30.05 7.85
N PRO A 423 -5.72 29.69 8.59
CA PRO A 423 -6.32 30.58 9.57
C PRO A 423 -5.36 30.90 10.73
N ASN A 424 -4.39 30.01 10.96
CA ASN A 424 -3.38 30.15 12.00
C ASN A 424 -1.99 30.08 11.35
N PRO A 425 -1.29 31.23 11.14
CA PRO A 425 0.05 31.23 10.57
C PRO A 425 0.97 30.25 11.30
N PRO A 426 1.79 29.47 10.57
CA PRO A 426 2.63 28.43 11.18
C PRO A 426 3.87 28.99 11.90
N THR A 427 3.86 30.23 12.33
CA THR A 427 4.94 30.87 13.07
C THR A 427 4.42 31.47 14.38
N PRO A 428 5.08 31.28 15.53
CA PRO A 428 6.27 30.43 15.68
C PRO A 428 5.97 28.94 15.56
N ARG A 429 7.00 28.14 15.24
CA ARG A 429 6.92 26.67 15.21
C ARG A 429 7.60 26.04 16.44
N PRO A 430 7.07 24.93 17.02
CA PRO A 430 5.81 24.27 16.65
C PRO A 430 4.58 25.16 16.89
N THR A 431 3.49 24.94 16.13
CA THR A 431 2.28 25.75 16.27
C THR A 431 1.50 25.37 17.53
N THR A 432 0.93 26.36 18.20
CA THR A 432 0.06 26.16 19.38
C THR A 432 -1.42 26.18 19.03
N ARG A 433 -1.75 26.49 17.77
CA ARG A 433 -3.11 26.48 17.21
C ARG A 433 -3.16 25.57 15.98
N PRO A 434 -4.31 24.99 15.65
CA PRO A 434 -4.45 24.13 14.50
C PRO A 434 -4.07 24.83 13.19
N THR A 435 -3.28 24.14 12.35
CA THR A 435 -2.78 24.67 11.08
C THR A 435 -3.01 23.68 9.94
N TYR A 436 -3.31 24.19 8.74
CA TYR A 436 -3.28 23.38 7.51
C TYR A 436 -1.88 23.21 6.95
N ARG A 437 -0.86 23.90 7.49
CA ARG A 437 0.55 23.86 7.06
C ARG A 437 1.40 22.98 7.98
N TYR A 438 0.80 21.94 8.51
CA TYR A 438 1.44 21.00 9.44
C TYR A 438 2.57 20.20 8.78
N ARG A 439 3.44 19.68 9.62
CA ARG A 439 4.48 18.70 9.32
C ARG A 439 4.17 17.43 10.07
N MET A 440 4.33 16.28 9.42
CA MET A 440 3.95 15.00 10.01
C MET A 440 4.88 13.89 9.52
N ALA A 441 5.35 13.05 10.43
CA ALA A 441 5.93 11.77 10.09
C ALA A 441 4.89 10.67 10.31
N VAL A 442 4.84 9.71 9.39
CA VAL A 442 3.93 8.56 9.44
C VAL A 442 4.75 7.28 9.28
N LEU A 443 4.48 6.32 10.14
CA LEU A 443 5.08 4.98 10.11
C LEU A 443 3.98 3.93 9.97
N ASP A 444 4.09 3.07 8.97
CA ASP A 444 3.32 1.84 8.86
C ASP A 444 4.28 0.65 8.88
N PHE A 445 3.95 -0.36 9.67
CA PHE A 445 4.72 -1.60 9.77
C PHE A 445 3.76 -2.78 9.86
N ASN A 446 3.96 -3.78 9.00
CA ASN A 446 3.21 -5.02 9.00
C ASN A 446 4.18 -6.20 9.01
N LEU A 447 3.90 -7.20 9.83
CA LEU A 447 4.62 -8.46 9.85
C LEU A 447 3.62 -9.61 9.75
N SER A 448 3.90 -10.56 8.87
CA SER A 448 3.19 -11.83 8.77
C SER A 448 4.22 -12.96 8.86
N ALA A 449 4.19 -13.71 9.95
CA ALA A 449 5.16 -14.76 10.26
C ALA A 449 4.46 -16.11 10.51
N PRO A 450 4.65 -17.11 9.65
CA PRO A 450 4.19 -18.47 9.92
C PRO A 450 5.08 -19.11 11.00
N PHE A 451 4.46 -19.87 11.90
CA PHE A 451 5.16 -20.68 12.89
C PHE A 451 4.35 -21.96 13.17
N ALA A 452 4.94 -22.91 13.86
CA ALA A 452 4.25 -24.14 14.25
C ALA A 452 4.44 -24.42 15.74
N VAL A 453 3.39 -24.94 16.37
CA VAL A 453 3.43 -25.46 17.75
C VAL A 453 2.93 -26.90 17.72
N ALA A 454 3.73 -27.84 18.18
CA ALA A 454 3.42 -29.27 18.13
C ALA A 454 2.89 -29.75 16.77
N SER A 455 3.55 -29.33 15.68
CA SER A 455 3.20 -29.62 14.28
C SER A 455 1.91 -28.96 13.77
N GLN A 456 1.20 -28.18 14.57
CA GLN A 456 0.07 -27.38 14.12
C GLN A 456 0.58 -26.05 13.55
N PRO A 457 0.20 -25.68 12.31
CA PRO A 457 0.60 -24.41 11.73
C PRO A 457 -0.21 -23.25 12.34
N PHE A 458 0.46 -22.16 12.60
CA PHE A 458 -0.10 -20.88 13.00
C PHE A 458 0.52 -19.76 12.17
N ARG A 459 -0.12 -18.59 12.21
CA ARG A 459 0.42 -17.36 11.63
C ARG A 459 0.29 -16.23 12.64
N TYR A 460 1.38 -15.58 12.96
CA TYR A 460 1.36 -14.32 13.70
C TYR A 460 1.28 -13.18 12.72
N VAL A 461 0.33 -12.26 12.93
CA VAL A 461 0.17 -11.05 12.15
C VAL A 461 0.16 -9.86 13.10
N THR A 462 0.99 -8.87 12.80
CA THR A 462 0.99 -7.61 13.56
C THR A 462 1.02 -6.42 12.64
N THR A 463 0.28 -5.38 13.01
CA THR A 463 0.25 -4.08 12.33
C THR A 463 0.52 -2.99 13.35
N LEU A 464 1.54 -2.18 13.11
CA LEU A 464 1.82 -0.97 13.86
C LEU A 464 1.66 0.23 12.92
N HIS A 465 0.84 1.18 13.33
CA HIS A 465 0.75 2.49 12.69
C HIS A 465 1.09 3.57 13.69
N GLY A 466 1.93 4.51 13.29
CA GLY A 466 2.35 5.63 14.11
C GLY A 466 2.30 6.95 13.35
N GLN A 467 1.91 7.99 14.04
CA GLN A 467 1.89 9.36 13.54
C GLN A 467 2.58 10.30 14.54
N TYR A 468 3.38 11.20 14.03
CA TYR A 468 4.01 12.24 14.82
C TYR A 468 3.95 13.58 14.11
N SER A 469 3.28 14.56 14.72
CA SER A 469 3.31 15.96 14.30
C SER A 469 3.83 16.83 15.45
N PRO A 470 4.83 17.67 15.21
CA PRO A 470 5.19 18.71 16.19
C PRO A 470 4.17 19.84 16.25
N ASP A 471 3.44 20.06 15.16
CA ASP A 471 2.45 21.11 15.02
C ASP A 471 1.08 20.65 15.56
N THR A 472 0.25 21.56 16.03
CA THR A 472 -1.14 21.29 16.39
C THR A 472 -1.95 21.10 15.11
N LEU A 473 -2.74 20.04 15.07
CA LEU A 473 -3.51 19.65 13.89
C LEU A 473 -4.97 20.06 14.02
N PHE A 474 -5.65 20.19 12.90
CA PHE A 474 -7.10 20.09 12.91
C PHE A 474 -7.51 18.65 13.17
N TYR A 475 -8.59 18.45 13.90
CA TYR A 475 -9.06 17.15 14.35
C TYR A 475 -9.14 16.09 13.24
N VAL A 476 -9.42 16.48 12.00
CA VAL A 476 -9.48 15.58 10.84
C VAL A 476 -8.12 14.96 10.45
N ASP A 477 -7.03 15.59 10.85
CA ASP A 477 -5.67 15.14 10.60
C ASP A 477 -5.04 14.44 11.83
N ASP A 478 -5.76 14.39 12.97
CA ASP A 478 -5.34 13.69 14.18
C ASP A 478 -5.36 12.16 13.98
N LEU A 479 -4.46 11.47 14.64
CA LEU A 479 -4.54 10.03 14.79
C LEU A 479 -5.68 9.67 15.76
N THR A 480 -6.57 8.78 15.33
CA THR A 480 -7.66 8.27 16.18
C THR A 480 -7.52 6.81 16.49
N ILE A 481 -7.93 6.42 17.70
CA ILE A 481 -7.96 5.04 18.19
C ILE A 481 -9.32 4.72 18.80
N GLY A 482 -9.75 3.44 18.73
CA GLY A 482 -11.01 2.95 19.30
C GLY A 482 -12.04 2.55 18.24
N SER A 483 -11.60 2.12 17.05
CA SER A 483 -12.45 1.55 16.00
C SER A 483 -11.99 0.14 15.59
N ARG A 484 -12.79 -0.56 14.79
CA ARG A 484 -12.43 -1.87 14.23
C ARG A 484 -11.15 -1.85 13.37
N TYR A 485 -10.75 -0.67 12.87
CA TYR A 485 -9.57 -0.49 12.03
C TYR A 485 -8.30 -0.15 12.82
N THR A 486 -8.44 0.24 14.09
CA THR A 486 -7.31 0.68 14.94
C THR A 486 -7.14 -0.21 16.18
N VAL A 487 -7.90 -0.01 17.25
CA VAL A 487 -7.91 -0.87 18.45
C VAL A 487 -9.24 -1.59 18.49
N ARG A 488 -9.23 -2.89 18.13
CA ARG A 488 -10.46 -3.72 18.11
C ARG A 488 -10.96 -3.95 19.52
N GLY A 489 -12.27 -4.22 19.66
CA GLY A 489 -12.93 -4.36 20.96
C GLY A 489 -13.75 -3.14 21.36
N PHE A 490 -13.65 -2.05 20.57
CA PHE A 490 -14.45 -0.83 20.73
C PHE A 490 -15.45 -0.70 19.58
N ASP A 491 -16.61 -0.11 19.87
CA ASP A 491 -17.72 0.02 18.90
C ASP A 491 -17.55 1.16 17.88
N GLY A 492 -16.52 2.00 18.03
CA GLY A 492 -16.24 3.12 17.14
C GLY A 492 -17.13 4.35 17.32
N GLU A 493 -18.07 4.33 18.27
CA GLU A 493 -18.98 5.47 18.53
C GLU A 493 -18.25 6.61 19.26
N GLN A 494 -17.29 6.29 20.10
CA GLN A 494 -16.37 7.22 20.72
C GLN A 494 -14.93 6.80 20.43
N MET A 495 -14.11 7.76 20.01
CA MET A 495 -12.70 7.56 19.71
C MET A 495 -11.83 8.54 20.47
N LEU A 496 -10.60 8.18 20.76
CA LEU A 496 -9.59 9.09 21.27
C LEU A 496 -8.74 9.59 20.10
N ALA A 497 -8.44 10.88 20.06
CA ALA A 497 -7.71 11.51 18.97
C ALA A 497 -6.56 12.37 19.51
N GLY A 498 -5.50 12.51 18.73
CA GLY A 498 -4.38 13.38 19.06
C GLY A 498 -3.42 13.55 17.89
N GLU A 499 -2.63 14.60 17.93
CA GLU A 499 -1.67 14.97 16.88
C GLU A 499 -0.57 13.93 16.70
N ARG A 500 -0.31 13.15 17.73
CA ARG A 500 0.73 12.12 17.82
C ARG A 500 0.14 10.87 18.42
N GLY A 501 0.70 9.73 18.08
CA GLY A 501 0.28 8.49 18.68
C GLY A 501 0.61 7.29 17.82
N PHE A 502 0.14 6.17 18.29
CA PHE A 502 0.22 4.92 17.55
C PHE A 502 -0.87 3.95 17.98
N TYR A 503 -1.17 3.01 17.09
CA TYR A 503 -1.88 1.79 17.47
C TYR A 503 -1.09 0.57 17.00
N TRP A 504 -1.19 -0.50 17.78
CA TRP A 504 -0.51 -1.75 17.57
C TRP A 504 -1.52 -2.89 17.67
N ARG A 505 -1.79 -3.52 16.55
CA ARG A 505 -2.70 -4.66 16.42
C ARG A 505 -1.91 -5.94 16.36
N ASN A 506 -2.33 -6.94 17.11
CA ASN A 506 -1.68 -8.23 17.15
C ASN A 506 -2.70 -9.35 17.06
N GLU A 507 -2.43 -10.35 16.24
CA GLU A 507 -3.28 -11.53 16.19
C GLU A 507 -2.49 -12.79 15.87
N VAL A 508 -2.93 -13.90 16.43
CA VAL A 508 -2.50 -15.24 16.08
C VAL A 508 -3.65 -15.92 15.36
N GLN A 509 -3.36 -16.43 14.17
CA GLN A 509 -4.30 -17.13 13.31
C GLN A 509 -4.01 -18.63 13.36
N ALA A 510 -5.06 -19.45 13.52
CA ALA A 510 -5.03 -20.89 13.51
C ALA A 510 -5.86 -21.41 12.33
N PRO A 511 -5.25 -21.96 11.26
CA PRO A 511 -5.99 -22.58 10.17
C PRO A 511 -6.84 -23.77 10.67
N LEU A 512 -8.04 -23.91 10.15
CA LEU A 512 -8.95 -25.02 10.48
C LEU A 512 -8.77 -26.16 9.49
N GLY A 513 -7.85 -27.06 9.78
CA GLY A 513 -7.50 -28.19 8.93
C GLY A 513 -7.00 -27.74 7.56
N GLN A 514 -7.49 -28.39 6.49
CA GLN A 514 -7.20 -28.02 5.10
C GLN A 514 -8.22 -27.05 4.50
N SER A 515 -9.17 -26.56 5.30
CA SER A 515 -10.15 -25.59 4.85
C SER A 515 -9.49 -24.20 4.64
N ARG A 516 -10.14 -23.35 3.87
CA ARG A 516 -9.74 -21.94 3.72
C ARG A 516 -10.23 -21.07 4.90
N GLN A 517 -10.44 -21.70 6.07
CA GLN A 517 -10.97 -21.04 7.27
C GLN A 517 -9.88 -20.95 8.31
N SER A 518 -9.89 -19.89 9.09
CA SER A 518 -9.00 -19.69 10.23
C SER A 518 -9.72 -19.04 11.40
N LEU A 519 -9.47 -19.56 12.59
CA LEU A 519 -9.76 -18.85 13.82
C LEU A 519 -8.61 -17.89 14.11
N TYR A 520 -8.92 -16.75 14.72
CA TYR A 520 -7.89 -15.86 15.22
C TYR A 520 -8.27 -15.28 16.56
N ALA A 521 -7.26 -14.94 17.34
CA ALA A 521 -7.38 -14.18 18.56
C ALA A 521 -6.30 -13.10 18.61
N GLY A 522 -6.63 -11.95 19.20
CA GLY A 522 -5.70 -10.83 19.21
C GLY A 522 -5.90 -9.89 20.38
N VAL A 523 -4.86 -9.11 20.66
CA VAL A 523 -4.88 -8.01 21.63
C VAL A 523 -4.25 -6.80 20.96
N ASP A 524 -4.99 -5.70 21.00
CA ASP A 524 -4.60 -4.44 20.36
C ASP A 524 -4.38 -3.38 21.44
N TYR A 525 -3.40 -2.53 21.21
CA TYR A 525 -3.07 -1.38 22.06
C TYR A 525 -2.99 -0.11 21.22
N GLY A 526 -3.45 1.01 21.77
CA GLY A 526 -3.30 2.31 21.14
C GLY A 526 -3.14 3.42 22.16
N ARG A 527 -2.37 4.44 21.78
CA ARG A 527 -2.15 5.63 22.60
C ARG A 527 -1.99 6.87 21.74
N VAL A 528 -2.62 7.96 22.19
CA VAL A 528 -2.58 9.27 21.56
C VAL A 528 -1.95 10.30 22.49
N PHE A 529 -1.32 11.32 21.91
CA PHE A 529 -0.60 12.38 22.61
C PHE A 529 -0.77 13.70 21.89
N GLY A 530 -0.51 14.78 22.58
CA GLY A 530 -0.47 16.12 22.00
C GLY A 530 -1.41 17.09 22.70
N PRO A 531 -1.42 18.36 22.29
CA PRO A 531 -2.25 19.41 22.89
C PRO A 531 -3.74 19.07 22.93
N SER A 532 -4.29 18.45 21.87
CA SER A 532 -5.71 18.07 21.79
C SER A 532 -6.12 17.06 22.85
N THR A 533 -5.17 16.27 23.38
CA THR A 533 -5.46 15.24 24.38
C THR A 533 -5.79 15.80 25.77
N ALA A 534 -5.51 17.07 26.04
CA ALA A 534 -5.83 17.71 27.31
C ALA A 534 -7.33 17.72 27.63
N PHE A 535 -8.17 17.63 26.61
CA PHE A 535 -9.64 17.64 26.72
C PHE A 535 -10.28 16.25 26.64
N LEU A 536 -9.45 15.18 26.53
CA LEU A 536 -9.94 13.82 26.42
C LEU A 536 -10.16 13.19 27.81
N ALA A 537 -11.06 12.21 27.86
CA ALA A 537 -11.26 11.38 29.04
C ALA A 537 -10.03 10.53 29.44
N GLY A 538 -9.10 10.37 28.52
CA GLY A 538 -7.85 9.65 28.66
C GLY A 538 -7.15 9.47 27.32
N THR A 539 -6.03 8.80 27.28
CA THR A 539 -5.15 8.77 26.10
C THR A 539 -4.81 7.39 25.56
N GLN A 540 -5.27 6.32 26.20
CA GLN A 540 -4.89 4.95 25.82
C GLN A 540 -6.08 3.99 25.86
N LEU A 541 -6.03 2.99 25.00
CA LEU A 541 -7.02 1.92 24.87
C LEU A 541 -6.30 0.59 24.73
N VAL A 542 -6.89 -0.48 25.33
CA VAL A 542 -6.52 -1.87 25.09
C VAL A 542 -7.78 -2.64 24.78
N GLY A 543 -7.76 -3.43 23.73
CA GLY A 543 -8.90 -4.26 23.35
C GLY A 543 -8.46 -5.67 23.00
N ALA A 544 -9.36 -6.63 23.19
CA ALA A 544 -9.18 -8.01 22.75
C ALA A 544 -10.21 -8.36 21.69
N VAL A 545 -9.84 -9.30 20.83
CA VAL A 545 -10.70 -9.79 19.75
C VAL A 545 -10.51 -11.28 19.55
N ILE A 546 -11.59 -11.97 19.24
CA ILE A 546 -11.59 -13.33 18.70
C ILE A 546 -12.47 -13.35 17.46
N GLY A 547 -12.10 -14.10 16.44
CA GLY A 547 -12.88 -14.14 15.21
C GLY A 547 -12.61 -15.39 14.37
N LEU A 548 -13.47 -15.53 13.39
CA LEU A 548 -13.41 -16.54 12.35
C LEU A 548 -13.41 -15.82 11.00
N ARG A 549 -12.45 -16.14 10.15
CA ARG A 549 -12.44 -15.71 8.74
C ARG A 549 -12.30 -16.91 7.83
N GLY A 550 -12.86 -16.79 6.64
CA GLY A 550 -12.80 -17.87 5.67
C GLY A 550 -13.29 -17.48 4.31
N GLY A 551 -13.21 -18.44 3.39
CA GLY A 551 -13.72 -18.26 2.03
C GLY A 551 -14.15 -19.58 1.41
N ILE A 552 -15.09 -19.46 0.48
CA ILE A 552 -15.59 -20.53 -0.35
C ILE A 552 -15.36 -20.11 -1.81
N ALA A 553 -14.59 -20.89 -2.55
CA ALA A 553 -14.41 -20.66 -3.98
C ALA A 553 -15.35 -21.55 -4.78
N SER A 554 -15.93 -21.00 -5.84
CA SER A 554 -16.75 -21.73 -6.82
C SER A 554 -16.28 -21.40 -8.24
N LYS A 555 -16.81 -22.11 -9.23
CA LYS A 555 -16.53 -21.83 -10.64
C LYS A 555 -17.12 -20.48 -11.13
N TYR A 556 -18.02 -19.89 -10.36
CA TYR A 556 -18.68 -18.63 -10.70
C TYR A 556 -18.07 -17.43 -9.94
N GLY A 557 -17.29 -17.67 -8.90
CA GLY A 557 -16.69 -16.64 -8.07
C GLY A 557 -16.34 -17.14 -6.68
N GLY A 558 -15.99 -16.21 -5.79
CA GLY A 558 -15.64 -16.48 -4.39
C GLY A 558 -16.57 -15.79 -3.42
N LEU A 559 -16.82 -16.43 -2.28
CA LEU A 559 -17.41 -15.81 -1.11
C LEU A 559 -16.36 -15.81 0.00
N SER A 560 -16.09 -14.66 0.59
CA SER A 560 -15.27 -14.55 1.80
C SER A 560 -16.07 -13.91 2.92
N TYR A 561 -15.71 -14.26 4.15
CA TYR A 561 -16.40 -13.73 5.33
C TYR A 561 -15.44 -13.59 6.50
N GLU A 562 -15.74 -12.64 7.36
CA GLU A 562 -15.15 -12.46 8.67
C GLU A 562 -16.25 -12.17 9.69
N PHE A 563 -16.19 -12.85 10.84
CA PHE A 563 -17.01 -12.60 12.02
C PHE A 563 -16.10 -12.47 13.22
N PHE A 564 -16.33 -11.48 14.05
CA PHE A 564 -15.55 -11.32 15.26
C PHE A 564 -16.37 -10.79 16.43
N ALA A 565 -15.88 -11.09 17.62
CA ALA A 565 -16.32 -10.49 18.87
C ALA A 565 -15.10 -9.84 19.53
N GLY A 566 -15.26 -8.61 19.99
CA GLY A 566 -14.22 -7.86 20.67
C GLY A 566 -14.73 -7.27 21.99
N THR A 567 -13.81 -7.02 22.92
CA THR A 567 -14.11 -6.44 24.23
C THR A 567 -13.03 -5.45 24.64
N PRO A 568 -13.38 -4.31 25.28
CA PRO A 568 -12.39 -3.43 25.89
C PRO A 568 -11.74 -4.14 27.08
N LEU A 569 -10.41 -4.24 27.09
CA LEU A 569 -9.64 -4.68 28.26
C LEU A 569 -9.26 -3.51 29.15
N TYR A 570 -8.97 -2.36 28.55
CA TYR A 570 -8.73 -1.11 29.26
C TYR A 570 -9.31 0.07 28.48
N LYS A 571 -10.02 0.95 29.16
CA LYS A 571 -10.53 2.21 28.65
C LYS A 571 -10.59 3.26 29.77
N PRO A 572 -10.55 4.56 29.47
CA PRO A 572 -10.87 5.60 30.43
C PRO A 572 -12.27 5.44 31.00
N SER A 573 -12.45 5.74 32.30
CA SER A 573 -13.73 5.55 33.01
C SER A 573 -14.88 6.32 32.38
N ALA A 574 -14.61 7.54 31.90
CA ALA A 574 -15.60 8.41 31.27
C ALA A 574 -15.91 8.06 29.81
N MET A 575 -15.15 7.15 29.19
CA MET A 575 -15.42 6.71 27.81
C MET A 575 -16.56 5.69 27.80
N SER A 576 -17.62 6.00 27.04
CA SER A 576 -18.72 5.07 26.80
C SER A 576 -18.40 4.18 25.59
N THR A 577 -18.58 2.89 25.73
CA THR A 577 -18.48 1.89 24.64
C THR A 577 -19.19 0.60 25.04
N SER A 578 -19.57 -0.21 24.07
CA SER A 578 -20.19 -1.51 24.29
C SER A 578 -19.24 -2.45 25.03
N ARG A 579 -19.78 -3.29 25.96
CA ARG A 579 -18.98 -4.31 26.64
C ARG A 579 -18.45 -5.37 25.67
N VAL A 580 -19.25 -5.73 24.68
CA VAL A 580 -18.89 -6.65 23.61
C VAL A 580 -19.30 -5.99 22.29
N THR A 581 -18.36 -5.91 21.37
CA THR A 581 -18.58 -5.42 20.01
C THR A 581 -18.56 -6.62 19.07
N LEU A 582 -19.65 -6.82 18.34
CA LEU A 582 -19.73 -7.82 17.29
C LEU A 582 -19.51 -7.16 15.95
N GLY A 583 -18.62 -7.74 15.14
CA GLY A 583 -18.34 -7.28 13.79
C GLY A 583 -18.48 -8.43 12.79
N PHE A 584 -18.95 -8.08 11.59
CA PHE A 584 -18.95 -8.99 10.46
C PHE A 584 -18.61 -8.24 9.16
N GLN A 585 -18.15 -9.01 8.20
CA GLN A 585 -18.02 -8.64 6.80
C GLN A 585 -18.27 -9.88 5.96
N VAL A 586 -19.08 -9.74 4.93
CA VAL A 586 -19.31 -10.78 3.91
C VAL A 586 -19.06 -10.15 2.55
N MET A 587 -18.25 -10.80 1.73
CA MET A 587 -17.82 -10.31 0.44
C MET A 587 -18.02 -11.40 -0.62
N ALA A 588 -18.68 -11.05 -1.71
CA ALA A 588 -18.81 -11.88 -2.90
C ALA A 588 -17.97 -11.28 -4.02
N GLN A 589 -17.19 -12.12 -4.69
CA GLN A 589 -16.35 -11.75 -5.82
C GLN A 589 -16.76 -12.58 -7.04
N LEU A 590 -17.00 -11.90 -8.17
CA LEU A 590 -17.40 -12.49 -9.46
C LEU A 590 -16.33 -12.28 -10.52
#